data_9d1cac25db0e510b39f3d6027149befa
#
_entry.id   9d1cac25db0e510b39f3d6027149befa
#
_cell.length_a   1.000
_cell.length_b   1.000
_cell.length_c   1.000
_cell.angle_alpha   90.00
_cell.angle_beta   90.00
_cell.angle_gamma   90.00
#
_symmetry.space_group_name_H-M   'P 1'
#
loop_
_entity.id
_entity.type
_entity.pdbx_description
1 polymer ?
#
loop_
_entity_poly.entity_id
_entity_poly.type
_entity_poly.pdbx_seq_one_letter_code
_entity_poly.pdbx_strand_id
1 'polypeptide(L)'
;MNVIDLRSDTVTQPTPAMREAMASAPVGDDVYGEDPTINELQALAAEMLGKEAGLFVASGTMGNLTSVLTHCGRGEEMILGKQAHIFRYEAGSAAAYGGVHPNTLQVQPDGTLDLDEIRQTIRPDNEHHPVTRLICLENTQGGVMGAPLPVSYMRQVGEIAREHGLKLHVDGARLFNAAAALGVTARELVEDADSASICLSKGLCAPVGSVIVGSRDFIKRAHRIRKSLGGGMRQAGILGAAGLIALREMSRPERLSEDHANARSLAEGLAALPYITLDLSTVRTNMFKFWLAADAPITAEGLMHALEADYGILIRPYSLDERSFRLVTHFYIQAEQVRKVVSAIGELLGAHEHAVAG
;
A
#
# COMPACT_ATOMS: atom_id res chain seq x y z
N MET A 1 -9.80 5.79 -27.25
CA MET A 1 -9.35 6.79 -26.26
C MET A 1 -8.48 6.08 -25.22
N ASN A 2 -7.37 6.67 -24.81
CA ASN A 2 -6.61 6.11 -23.68
C ASN A 2 -7.43 6.36 -22.42
N VAL A 3 -7.78 5.30 -21.71
CA VAL A 3 -8.53 5.36 -20.44
C VAL A 3 -7.66 6.02 -19.37
N ILE A 4 -8.22 6.97 -18.62
CA ILE A 4 -7.59 7.58 -17.44
C ILE A 4 -8.20 6.93 -16.20
N ASP A 5 -7.44 6.05 -15.54
CA ASP A 5 -7.94 5.27 -14.40
C ASP A 5 -7.35 5.78 -13.07
N LEU A 6 -8.17 6.41 -12.25
CA LEU A 6 -7.80 6.99 -10.95
C LEU A 6 -8.35 6.19 -9.76
N ARG A 7 -8.89 4.99 -9.99
CA ARG A 7 -9.53 4.19 -8.93
C ARG A 7 -8.52 3.67 -7.89
N SER A 8 -7.33 3.26 -8.35
CA SER A 8 -6.25 2.73 -7.51
C SER A 8 -4.97 2.59 -8.32
N ASP A 9 -3.82 2.58 -7.67
CA ASP A 9 -2.54 2.18 -8.29
C ASP A 9 -2.45 0.66 -8.55
N THR A 10 -3.40 -0.13 -8.08
CA THR A 10 -3.53 -1.55 -8.41
C THR A 10 -3.96 -1.82 -9.87
N VAL A 11 -4.39 -0.78 -10.60
CA VAL A 11 -4.77 -0.88 -12.02
C VAL A 11 -3.58 -0.71 -12.96
N THR A 12 -2.40 -0.39 -12.43
CA THR A 12 -1.18 -0.28 -13.23
C THR A 12 -0.88 -1.57 -13.96
N GLN A 13 -0.30 -1.42 -15.15
CA GLN A 13 0.09 -2.54 -15.98
C GLN A 13 1.63 -2.64 -16.04
N PRO A 14 2.19 -3.83 -16.33
CA PRO A 14 3.61 -3.97 -16.52
C PRO A 14 4.10 -3.11 -17.70
N THR A 15 5.19 -2.39 -17.48
CA THR A 15 5.84 -1.58 -18.52
C THR A 15 6.34 -2.45 -19.68
N PRO A 16 6.64 -1.87 -20.86
CA PRO A 16 7.26 -2.63 -21.95
C PRO A 16 8.54 -3.37 -21.53
N ALA A 17 9.40 -2.70 -20.74
CA ALA A 17 10.64 -3.31 -20.23
C ALA A 17 10.35 -4.51 -19.29
N MET A 18 9.32 -4.42 -18.43
CA MET A 18 8.90 -5.54 -17.61
C MET A 18 8.41 -6.72 -18.45
N ARG A 19 7.62 -6.46 -19.50
CA ARG A 19 7.10 -7.52 -20.39
C ARG A 19 8.23 -8.25 -21.12
N GLU A 20 9.24 -7.52 -21.59
CA GLU A 20 10.42 -8.10 -22.23
C GLU A 20 11.25 -8.93 -21.25
N ALA A 21 11.50 -8.39 -20.04
CA ALA A 21 12.19 -9.13 -18.98
C ALA A 21 11.47 -10.41 -18.57
N MET A 22 10.13 -10.37 -18.46
CA MET A 22 9.32 -11.56 -18.19
C MET A 22 9.44 -12.61 -19.28
N ALA A 23 9.47 -12.20 -20.56
CA ALA A 23 9.56 -13.12 -21.70
C ALA A 23 10.92 -13.81 -21.79
N SER A 24 11.99 -13.18 -21.30
CA SER A 24 13.36 -13.66 -21.39
C SER A 24 13.99 -14.09 -20.05
N ALA A 25 13.19 -14.13 -18.98
CA ALA A 25 13.69 -14.41 -17.64
C ALA A 25 14.36 -15.76 -17.52
N PRO A 26 15.59 -15.87 -16.99
CA PRO A 26 16.16 -17.13 -16.55
C PRO A 26 15.29 -17.71 -15.42
N VAL A 27 14.93 -18.97 -15.51
CA VAL A 27 14.04 -19.64 -14.55
C VAL A 27 14.60 -20.96 -14.04
N GLY A 28 14.15 -21.36 -12.87
CA GLY A 28 14.38 -22.64 -12.25
C GLY A 28 13.24 -22.98 -11.28
N ASP A 29 13.36 -24.01 -10.50
CA ASP A 29 12.32 -24.36 -9.52
C ASP A 29 12.50 -23.55 -8.22
N ASP A 30 11.58 -22.60 -7.95
CA ASP A 30 11.61 -21.76 -6.73
C ASP A 30 11.50 -22.61 -5.44
N VAL A 31 10.79 -23.73 -5.47
CA VAL A 31 10.67 -24.62 -4.29
C VAL A 31 12.00 -25.26 -3.91
N TYR A 32 12.84 -25.54 -4.91
CA TYR A 32 14.21 -26.04 -4.69
C TYR A 32 15.23 -24.93 -4.47
N GLY A 33 14.82 -23.65 -4.59
CA GLY A 33 15.73 -22.51 -4.51
C GLY A 33 16.62 -22.34 -5.74
N GLU A 34 16.21 -22.90 -6.89
CA GLU A 34 16.98 -22.94 -8.12
C GLU A 34 16.59 -21.87 -9.14
N ASP A 35 15.50 -21.09 -8.87
CA ASP A 35 15.10 -20.00 -9.75
C ASP A 35 16.00 -18.77 -9.54
N PRO A 36 16.92 -18.47 -10.50
CA PRO A 36 17.90 -17.42 -10.30
C PRO A 36 17.26 -16.03 -10.22
N THR A 37 16.18 -15.80 -10.96
CA THR A 37 15.48 -14.49 -11.00
C THR A 37 14.73 -14.23 -9.69
N ILE A 38 14.09 -15.25 -9.12
CA ILE A 38 13.44 -15.13 -7.79
C ILE A 38 14.50 -14.93 -6.71
N ASN A 39 15.60 -15.69 -6.76
CA ASN A 39 16.68 -15.54 -5.77
C ASN A 39 17.26 -14.12 -5.80
N GLU A 40 17.47 -13.55 -6.98
CA GLU A 40 17.96 -12.18 -7.17
C GLU A 40 16.94 -11.15 -6.64
N LEU A 41 15.63 -11.31 -6.96
CA LEU A 41 14.57 -10.43 -6.47
C LEU A 41 14.51 -10.41 -4.94
N GLN A 42 14.56 -11.57 -4.31
CA GLN A 42 14.52 -11.73 -2.86
C GLN A 42 15.75 -11.10 -2.19
N ALA A 43 16.93 -11.31 -2.76
CA ALA A 43 18.18 -10.71 -2.28
C ALA A 43 18.16 -9.19 -2.40
N LEU A 44 17.74 -8.66 -3.55
CA LEU A 44 17.64 -7.22 -3.80
C LEU A 44 16.65 -6.55 -2.82
N ALA A 45 15.48 -7.12 -2.61
CA ALA A 45 14.50 -6.58 -1.67
C ALA A 45 15.05 -6.56 -0.23
N ALA A 46 15.72 -7.61 0.19
CA ALA A 46 16.35 -7.70 1.51
C ALA A 46 17.46 -6.65 1.66
N GLU A 47 18.32 -6.49 0.66
CA GLU A 47 19.39 -5.49 0.65
C GLU A 47 18.84 -4.07 0.75
N MET A 48 17.86 -3.71 -0.10
CA MET A 48 17.25 -2.38 -0.12
C MET A 48 16.62 -2.01 1.24
N LEU A 49 16.06 -2.98 1.94
CA LEU A 49 15.40 -2.77 3.23
C LEU A 49 16.30 -3.07 4.45
N GLY A 50 17.57 -3.43 4.21
CA GLY A 50 18.53 -3.73 5.28
C GLY A 50 18.17 -4.94 6.11
N LYS A 51 17.51 -5.94 5.51
CA LYS A 51 17.13 -7.21 6.16
C LYS A 51 18.00 -8.37 5.65
N GLU A 52 18.00 -9.48 6.36
CA GLU A 52 18.89 -10.61 6.07
C GLU A 52 18.43 -11.48 4.90
N ALA A 53 17.13 -11.54 4.65
CA ALA A 53 16.53 -12.38 3.60
C ALA A 53 15.17 -11.86 3.16
N GLY A 54 14.73 -12.29 1.97
CA GLY A 54 13.42 -12.02 1.41
C GLY A 54 12.69 -13.28 0.95
N LEU A 55 11.39 -13.18 0.77
CA LEU A 55 10.54 -14.25 0.22
C LEU A 55 9.49 -13.64 -0.70
N PHE A 56 9.49 -14.03 -1.96
CA PHE A 56 8.47 -13.66 -2.93
C PHE A 56 7.14 -14.37 -2.64
N VAL A 57 6.05 -13.64 -2.69
CA VAL A 57 4.68 -14.13 -2.46
C VAL A 57 3.74 -13.58 -3.54
N ALA A 58 2.64 -14.28 -3.79
CA ALA A 58 1.73 -13.95 -4.89
C ALA A 58 1.00 -12.60 -4.72
N SER A 59 0.83 -12.11 -3.50
CA SER A 59 0.08 -10.87 -3.21
C SER A 59 0.50 -10.27 -1.87
N GLY A 60 0.14 -8.99 -1.64
CA GLY A 60 0.31 -8.33 -0.35
C GLY A 60 -0.44 -9.05 0.77
N THR A 61 -1.68 -9.47 0.51
CA THR A 61 -2.48 -10.27 1.47
C THR A 61 -1.77 -11.54 1.88
N MET A 62 -1.18 -12.29 0.92
CA MET A 62 -0.39 -13.47 1.26
C MET A 62 0.86 -13.10 2.05
N GLY A 63 1.50 -11.97 1.74
CA GLY A 63 2.67 -11.46 2.47
C GLY A 63 2.35 -11.15 3.93
N ASN A 64 1.31 -10.39 4.15
CA ASN A 64 0.85 -10.04 5.50
C ASN A 64 0.41 -11.28 6.28
N LEU A 65 -0.44 -12.12 5.68
CA LEU A 65 -0.89 -13.35 6.33
C LEU A 65 0.29 -14.27 6.69
N THR A 66 1.21 -14.49 5.74
CA THR A 66 2.42 -15.28 5.99
C THR A 66 3.24 -14.71 7.14
N SER A 67 3.39 -13.38 7.21
CA SER A 67 4.14 -12.70 8.27
C SER A 67 3.44 -12.83 9.62
N VAL A 68 2.13 -12.58 9.67
CA VAL A 68 1.34 -12.74 10.91
C VAL A 68 1.42 -14.16 11.43
N LEU A 69 1.21 -15.19 10.58
CA LEU A 69 1.28 -16.59 10.97
C LEU A 69 2.70 -17.06 11.32
N THR A 70 3.73 -16.34 10.90
CA THR A 70 5.12 -16.60 11.29
C THR A 70 5.43 -16.05 12.68
N HIS A 71 4.82 -14.93 13.06
CA HIS A 71 5.01 -14.27 14.35
C HIS A 71 4.06 -14.78 15.43
N CYS A 72 2.82 -15.14 15.06
CA CYS A 72 1.76 -15.51 15.99
C CYS A 72 1.31 -16.96 15.80
N GLY A 73 1.05 -17.64 16.91
CA GLY A 73 0.34 -18.90 16.97
C GLY A 73 -1.17 -18.75 17.23
N ARG A 74 -1.89 -19.88 17.24
CA ARG A 74 -3.32 -19.89 17.57
C ARG A 74 -3.58 -19.42 18.99
N GLY A 75 -4.56 -18.52 19.16
CA GLY A 75 -4.91 -17.95 20.45
C GLY A 75 -3.99 -16.80 20.89
N GLU A 76 -2.96 -16.48 20.14
CA GLU A 76 -2.13 -15.31 20.36
C GLU A 76 -2.74 -14.05 19.72
N GLU A 77 -2.31 -12.88 20.16
CA GLU A 77 -2.90 -11.58 19.79
C GLU A 77 -1.93 -10.73 18.98
N MET A 78 -2.49 -10.01 17.99
CA MET A 78 -1.81 -8.93 17.28
C MET A 78 -2.52 -7.61 17.53
N ILE A 79 -1.75 -6.52 17.78
CA ILE A 79 -2.24 -5.14 17.88
C ILE A 79 -2.07 -4.48 16.52
N LEU A 80 -3.12 -3.81 16.03
CA LEU A 80 -3.11 -3.12 14.73
C LEU A 80 -4.15 -2.01 14.65
N GLY A 81 -4.01 -1.15 13.65
CA GLY A 81 -4.99 -0.09 13.39
C GLY A 81 -6.33 -0.63 12.90
N LYS A 82 -7.44 -0.09 13.40
CA LYS A 82 -8.82 -0.43 12.97
C LYS A 82 -9.05 -0.21 11.46
N GLN A 83 -8.26 0.68 10.83
CA GLN A 83 -8.30 0.95 9.39
C GLN A 83 -7.20 0.22 8.60
N ALA A 84 -6.36 -0.59 9.26
CA ALA A 84 -5.30 -1.34 8.59
C ALA A 84 -5.86 -2.34 7.57
N HIS A 85 -5.15 -2.51 6.46
CA HIS A 85 -5.52 -3.44 5.39
C HIS A 85 -5.64 -4.87 5.90
N ILE A 86 -4.72 -5.31 6.76
CA ILE A 86 -4.71 -6.64 7.41
C ILE A 86 -6.05 -6.91 8.12
N PHE A 87 -6.63 -5.90 8.75
CA PHE A 87 -7.88 -6.05 9.48
C PHE A 87 -9.12 -5.99 8.58
N ARG A 88 -9.13 -5.02 7.62
CA ARG A 88 -10.37 -4.70 6.87
C ARG A 88 -10.53 -5.41 5.54
N TYR A 89 -9.42 -5.73 4.87
CA TYR A 89 -9.46 -6.07 3.44
C TYR A 89 -8.80 -7.42 3.10
N GLU A 90 -8.48 -8.23 4.11
CA GLU A 90 -7.86 -9.55 3.93
C GLU A 90 -8.78 -10.72 4.37
N ALA A 91 -10.09 -10.50 4.25
CA ALA A 91 -11.13 -11.50 4.51
C ALA A 91 -11.05 -12.17 5.90
N GLY A 92 -10.51 -11.46 6.91
CA GLY A 92 -10.31 -12.01 8.25
C GLY A 92 -9.33 -13.18 8.31
N SER A 93 -8.43 -13.26 7.34
CA SER A 93 -7.56 -14.41 7.10
C SER A 93 -6.68 -14.80 8.29
N ALA A 94 -6.16 -13.80 9.04
CA ALA A 94 -5.36 -14.04 10.25
C ALA A 94 -6.13 -14.83 11.31
N ALA A 95 -7.41 -14.50 11.52
CA ALA A 95 -8.29 -15.23 12.42
C ALA A 95 -8.73 -16.56 11.82
N ALA A 96 -9.15 -16.57 10.54
CA ALA A 96 -9.68 -17.77 9.89
C ALA A 96 -8.65 -18.91 9.74
N TYR A 97 -7.44 -18.58 9.32
CA TYR A 97 -6.39 -19.58 9.06
C TYR A 97 -5.41 -19.72 10.23
N GLY A 98 -5.09 -18.63 10.93
CA GLY A 98 -4.14 -18.63 12.03
C GLY A 98 -4.76 -18.80 13.41
N GLY A 99 -6.02 -18.45 13.56
CA GLY A 99 -6.66 -18.33 14.88
C GLY A 99 -6.03 -17.21 15.71
N VAL A 100 -5.47 -16.19 15.04
CA VAL A 100 -4.84 -15.02 15.68
C VAL A 100 -5.91 -14.02 16.05
N HIS A 101 -5.88 -13.54 17.30
CA HIS A 101 -6.83 -12.55 17.81
C HIS A 101 -6.40 -11.14 17.39
N PRO A 102 -7.21 -10.38 16.61
CA PRO A 102 -6.91 -8.99 16.31
C PRO A 102 -7.42 -8.08 17.43
N ASN A 103 -6.55 -7.24 17.98
CA ASN A 103 -6.87 -6.18 18.92
C ASN A 103 -6.64 -4.83 18.25
N THR A 104 -7.72 -4.11 17.94
CA THR A 104 -7.67 -2.96 17.05
C THR A 104 -7.70 -1.64 17.80
N LEU A 105 -6.78 -0.73 17.44
CA LEU A 105 -6.71 0.64 17.94
C LEU A 105 -7.23 1.64 16.89
N GLN A 106 -7.67 2.80 17.35
CA GLN A 106 -8.08 3.87 16.45
C GLN A 106 -6.86 4.46 15.73
N VAL A 107 -6.90 4.52 14.41
CA VAL A 107 -5.88 5.23 13.62
C VAL A 107 -6.12 6.73 13.70
N GLN A 108 -5.08 7.49 14.03
CA GLN A 108 -5.12 8.94 14.14
C GLN A 108 -5.12 9.61 12.74
N PRO A 109 -5.50 10.90 12.62
CA PRO A 109 -5.54 11.59 11.32
C PRO A 109 -4.21 11.68 10.58
N ASP A 110 -3.09 11.50 11.28
CA ASP A 110 -1.74 11.43 10.69
C ASP A 110 -1.29 10.01 10.30
N GLY A 111 -2.13 9.01 10.56
CA GLY A 111 -1.87 7.60 10.25
C GLY A 111 -1.27 6.81 11.41
N THR A 112 -0.91 7.45 12.51
CA THR A 112 -0.31 6.80 13.69
C THR A 112 -1.35 6.08 14.54
N LEU A 113 -0.89 5.20 15.42
CA LEU A 113 -1.62 4.72 16.60
C LEU A 113 -1.06 5.46 17.81
N ASP A 114 -1.91 5.72 18.79
CA ASP A 114 -1.46 6.34 20.04
C ASP A 114 -0.50 5.41 20.79
N LEU A 115 0.69 5.92 21.15
CA LEU A 115 1.75 5.12 21.76
C LEU A 115 1.37 4.62 23.17
N ASP A 116 0.62 5.43 23.91
CA ASP A 116 0.18 5.04 25.26
C ASP A 116 -0.95 4.02 25.17
N GLU A 117 -1.85 4.15 24.17
CA GLU A 117 -2.87 3.16 23.89
C GLU A 117 -2.25 1.82 23.46
N ILE A 118 -1.16 1.83 22.65
CA ILE A 118 -0.41 0.61 22.33
C ILE A 118 0.09 -0.06 23.61
N ARG A 119 0.76 0.68 24.50
CA ARG A 119 1.27 0.14 25.79
C ARG A 119 0.18 -0.43 26.67
N GLN A 120 -0.94 0.29 26.80
CA GLN A 120 -2.07 -0.14 27.63
C GLN A 120 -2.80 -1.37 27.07
N THR A 121 -2.69 -1.59 25.77
CA THR A 121 -3.34 -2.72 25.08
C THR A 121 -2.56 -4.01 25.20
N ILE A 122 -1.25 -3.94 25.48
CA ILE A 122 -0.41 -5.13 25.71
C ILE A 122 -0.90 -5.89 26.95
N ARG A 123 -1.26 -7.15 26.76
CA ARG A 123 -1.86 -7.96 27.82
C ARG A 123 -0.80 -8.41 28.83
N PRO A 124 -1.13 -8.39 30.13
CA PRO A 124 -0.32 -9.07 31.13
C PRO A 124 -0.41 -10.59 30.98
N ASP A 125 0.59 -11.29 31.46
CA ASP A 125 0.58 -12.76 31.54
C ASP A 125 -0.52 -13.22 32.53
N ASN A 126 -1.63 -13.66 31.99
CA ASN A 126 -2.80 -14.08 32.75
C ASN A 126 -3.64 -15.05 31.89
N GLU A 127 -4.13 -16.16 32.51
CA GLU A 127 -4.89 -17.21 31.82
C GLU A 127 -6.20 -16.73 31.19
N HIS A 128 -6.71 -15.56 31.57
CA HIS A 128 -7.94 -14.97 31.01
C HIS A 128 -7.70 -14.18 29.73
N HIS A 129 -6.44 -13.98 29.33
CA HIS A 129 -6.07 -13.13 28.18
C HIS A 129 -5.34 -13.91 27.09
N PRO A 130 -5.53 -13.54 25.80
CA PRO A 130 -4.61 -13.97 24.76
C PRO A 130 -3.23 -13.37 25.01
N VAL A 131 -2.17 -14.06 24.60
CA VAL A 131 -0.80 -13.55 24.70
C VAL A 131 -0.56 -12.59 23.53
N THR A 132 -0.30 -11.32 23.83
CA THR A 132 0.10 -10.35 22.81
C THR A 132 1.48 -10.70 22.27
N ARG A 133 1.64 -10.79 20.92
CA ARG A 133 2.89 -11.17 20.26
C ARG A 133 3.37 -10.21 19.22
N LEU A 134 2.46 -9.47 18.58
CA LEU A 134 2.76 -8.75 17.36
C LEU A 134 2.11 -7.37 17.37
N ILE A 135 2.86 -6.36 16.93
CA ILE A 135 2.32 -5.07 16.51
C ILE A 135 2.42 -5.01 14.98
N CYS A 136 1.31 -4.66 14.29
CA CYS A 136 1.29 -4.44 12.85
C CYS A 136 1.04 -2.96 12.56
N LEU A 137 1.95 -2.34 11.84
CA LEU A 137 1.79 -0.99 11.29
C LEU A 137 1.61 -1.05 9.77
N GLU A 138 0.97 -0.03 9.19
CA GLU A 138 0.81 0.10 7.74
C GLU A 138 1.45 1.41 7.27
N ASN A 139 2.41 1.34 6.36
CA ASN A 139 3.13 2.50 5.82
C ASN A 139 3.26 2.42 4.28
N THR A 140 2.59 3.30 3.52
CA THR A 140 1.70 4.39 3.98
C THR A 140 0.36 3.85 4.48
N GLN A 141 -0.27 4.56 5.43
CA GLN A 141 -1.57 4.16 5.97
C GLN A 141 -2.69 4.49 4.96
N GLY A 142 -3.22 3.45 4.30
CA GLY A 142 -4.21 3.59 3.22
C GLY A 142 -5.57 4.10 3.69
N GLY A 143 -5.97 3.76 4.90
CA GLY A 143 -7.23 4.22 5.50
C GLY A 143 -7.24 5.73 5.80
N VAL A 144 -6.07 6.36 5.86
CA VAL A 144 -5.88 7.81 6.05
C VAL A 144 -5.16 8.40 4.82
N MET A 145 -5.70 8.08 3.64
CA MET A 145 -5.28 8.63 2.34
C MET A 145 -3.76 8.61 2.10
N GLY A 146 -3.13 7.47 2.44
CA GLY A 146 -1.71 7.27 2.18
C GLY A 146 -0.79 8.10 3.09
N ALA A 147 -1.21 8.39 4.31
CA ALA A 147 -0.37 9.09 5.28
C ALA A 147 0.91 8.31 5.54
N PRO A 148 2.11 8.91 5.36
CA PRO A 148 3.37 8.27 5.65
C PRO A 148 3.68 8.36 7.15
N LEU A 149 4.10 7.26 7.75
CA LEU A 149 4.55 7.21 9.14
C LEU A 149 6.04 7.59 9.21
N PRO A 150 6.44 8.61 10.00
CA PRO A 150 7.81 9.07 10.05
C PRO A 150 8.73 8.09 10.79
N VAL A 151 10.04 8.12 10.47
CA VAL A 151 11.07 7.27 11.07
C VAL A 151 11.05 7.34 12.61
N SER A 152 10.86 8.55 13.16
CA SER A 152 10.80 8.73 14.62
C SER A 152 9.66 7.94 15.28
N TYR A 153 8.48 7.91 14.62
CA TYR A 153 7.35 7.13 15.11
C TYR A 153 7.59 5.62 14.97
N MET A 154 8.14 5.18 13.82
CA MET A 154 8.49 3.77 13.60
C MET A 154 9.46 3.27 14.66
N ARG A 155 10.46 4.09 15.04
CA ARG A 155 11.42 3.80 16.12
C ARG A 155 10.72 3.67 17.48
N GLN A 156 9.85 4.61 17.84
CA GLN A 156 9.11 4.57 19.11
C GLN A 156 8.27 3.30 19.27
N VAL A 157 7.58 2.89 18.20
CA VAL A 157 6.82 1.63 18.23
C VAL A 157 7.75 0.41 18.30
N GLY A 158 8.89 0.44 17.60
CA GLY A 158 9.92 -0.60 17.71
C GLY A 158 10.52 -0.71 19.11
N GLU A 159 10.71 0.41 19.82
CA GLU A 159 11.11 0.44 21.21
C GLU A 159 10.08 -0.23 22.13
N ILE A 160 8.80 0.12 21.98
CA ILE A 160 7.71 -0.52 22.72
C ILE A 160 7.69 -2.04 22.45
N ALA A 161 7.83 -2.45 21.20
CA ALA A 161 7.85 -3.87 20.86
C ALA A 161 9.01 -4.60 21.56
N ARG A 162 10.22 -4.03 21.54
CA ARG A 162 11.39 -4.60 22.22
C ARG A 162 11.25 -4.65 23.75
N GLU A 163 10.75 -3.57 24.36
CA GLU A 163 10.53 -3.49 25.82
C GLU A 163 9.60 -4.58 26.32
N HIS A 164 8.60 -4.96 25.52
CA HIS A 164 7.60 -5.97 25.88
C HIS A 164 7.83 -7.34 25.23
N GLY A 165 8.95 -7.54 24.55
CA GLY A 165 9.26 -8.81 23.90
C GLY A 165 8.31 -9.18 22.73
N LEU A 166 7.68 -8.17 22.13
CA LEU A 166 6.79 -8.31 20.97
C LEU A 166 7.59 -8.23 19.68
N LYS A 167 6.92 -8.62 18.57
CA LYS A 167 7.41 -8.43 17.22
C LYS A 167 6.74 -7.23 16.57
N LEU A 168 7.43 -6.58 15.63
CA LEU A 168 6.90 -5.50 14.81
C LEU A 168 6.91 -5.94 13.33
N HIS A 169 5.72 -5.96 12.72
CA HIS A 169 5.54 -6.16 11.27
C HIS A 169 5.06 -4.87 10.62
N VAL A 170 5.62 -4.54 9.45
CA VAL A 170 5.21 -3.39 8.65
C VAL A 170 4.56 -3.87 7.35
N ASP A 171 3.25 -3.63 7.20
CA ASP A 171 2.62 -3.65 5.89
C ASP A 171 3.11 -2.43 5.11
N GLY A 172 4.11 -2.66 4.29
CA GLY A 172 4.76 -1.66 3.45
C GLY A 172 4.23 -1.66 2.01
N ALA A 173 2.93 -1.90 1.81
CA ALA A 173 2.34 -1.97 0.48
C ALA A 173 2.64 -0.76 -0.40
N ARG A 174 2.93 0.40 0.22
CA ARG A 174 3.40 1.64 -0.42
C ARG A 174 4.60 2.26 0.31
N LEU A 175 5.48 1.44 0.84
CA LEU A 175 6.64 1.88 1.62
C LEU A 175 7.54 2.86 0.86
N PHE A 176 7.76 2.62 -0.42
CA PHE A 176 8.56 3.51 -1.27
C PHE A 176 7.90 4.87 -1.49
N ASN A 177 6.56 4.94 -1.51
CA ASN A 177 5.85 6.22 -1.50
C ASN A 177 6.06 6.97 -0.17
N ALA A 178 6.03 6.26 0.97
CA ALA A 178 6.35 6.88 2.26
C ALA A 178 7.79 7.43 2.28
N ALA A 179 8.75 6.64 1.81
CA ALA A 179 10.15 7.04 1.73
C ALA A 179 10.34 8.30 0.86
N ALA A 180 9.75 8.32 -0.33
CA ALA A 180 9.80 9.47 -1.23
C ALA A 180 9.15 10.72 -0.63
N ALA A 181 8.00 10.58 0.03
CA ALA A 181 7.29 11.71 0.65
C ALA A 181 8.04 12.30 1.85
N LEU A 182 8.76 11.46 2.60
CA LEU A 182 9.50 11.89 3.80
C LEU A 182 10.96 12.27 3.50
N GLY A 183 11.45 12.03 2.28
CA GLY A 183 12.85 12.28 1.91
C GLY A 183 13.85 11.38 2.65
N VAL A 184 13.44 10.14 2.96
CA VAL A 184 14.24 9.12 3.66
C VAL A 184 14.34 7.86 2.82
N THR A 185 15.19 6.92 3.21
CA THR A 185 15.24 5.60 2.57
C THR A 185 14.14 4.68 3.11
N ALA A 186 13.68 3.74 2.28
CA ALA A 186 12.75 2.71 2.73
C ALA A 186 13.33 1.84 3.86
N ARG A 187 14.67 1.69 3.88
CA ARG A 187 15.41 1.00 4.94
C ARG A 187 15.20 1.65 6.31
N GLU A 188 15.32 2.98 6.40
CA GLU A 188 15.14 3.72 7.66
C GLU A 188 13.72 3.53 8.22
N LEU A 189 12.72 3.41 7.36
CA LEU A 189 11.31 3.21 7.77
C LEU A 189 11.03 1.82 8.34
N VAL A 190 11.88 0.84 8.10
CA VAL A 190 11.71 -0.54 8.60
C VAL A 190 12.88 -1.02 9.45
N GLU A 191 13.80 -0.12 9.81
CA GLU A 191 15.00 -0.48 10.58
C GLU A 191 14.65 -1.24 11.86
N ASP A 192 13.69 -0.73 12.62
CA ASP A 192 13.24 -1.29 13.91
C ASP A 192 12.21 -2.42 13.77
N ALA A 193 11.75 -2.74 12.54
CA ALA A 193 10.79 -3.81 12.30
C ALA A 193 11.47 -5.19 12.22
N ASP A 194 10.82 -6.23 12.77
CA ASP A 194 11.26 -7.63 12.63
C ASP A 194 10.98 -8.16 11.21
N SER A 195 9.93 -7.68 10.58
CA SER A 195 9.56 -8.02 9.20
C SER A 195 8.80 -6.90 8.51
N ALA A 196 8.88 -6.86 7.18
CA ALA A 196 8.08 -5.98 6.36
C ALA A 196 7.60 -6.70 5.10
N SER A 197 6.47 -6.25 4.55
CA SER A 197 5.93 -6.67 3.26
C SER A 197 5.90 -5.49 2.31
N ILE A 198 6.43 -5.62 1.09
CA ILE A 198 6.38 -4.59 0.05
C ILE A 198 5.61 -5.11 -1.17
N CYS A 199 4.63 -4.35 -1.67
CA CYS A 199 3.94 -4.71 -2.89
C CYS A 199 4.70 -4.25 -4.13
N LEU A 200 4.84 -5.16 -5.10
CA LEU A 200 5.39 -4.87 -6.43
C LEU A 200 4.28 -4.44 -7.42
N SER A 201 3.04 -4.87 -7.16
CA SER A 201 1.88 -4.81 -8.06
C SER A 201 0.95 -3.61 -7.81
N LYS A 202 1.50 -2.48 -7.41
CA LYS A 202 0.79 -1.19 -7.24
C LYS A 202 1.54 -0.09 -8.00
N GLY A 203 1.93 0.99 -7.35
CA GLY A 203 2.69 2.09 -7.96
C GLY A 203 4.01 1.65 -8.62
N LEU A 204 4.53 0.47 -8.29
CA LEU A 204 5.72 -0.10 -8.90
C LEU A 204 5.46 -0.89 -10.20
N CYS A 205 4.21 -1.00 -10.65
CA CYS A 205 3.78 -1.51 -11.95
C CYS A 205 4.06 -2.98 -12.26
N ALA A 206 4.59 -3.80 -11.36
CA ALA A 206 4.69 -5.22 -11.62
C ALA A 206 3.28 -5.85 -11.72
N PRO A 207 3.08 -6.89 -12.55
CA PRO A 207 1.74 -7.47 -12.77
C PRO A 207 1.19 -8.19 -11.55
N VAL A 208 2.06 -8.65 -10.65
CA VAL A 208 1.70 -9.50 -9.51
C VAL A 208 2.81 -9.49 -8.47
N GLY A 209 2.43 -9.76 -7.23
CA GLY A 209 3.37 -10.17 -6.19
C GLY A 209 3.77 -9.09 -5.21
N SER A 210 4.36 -9.59 -4.14
CA SER A 210 4.97 -8.83 -3.06
C SER A 210 6.22 -9.57 -2.59
N VAL A 211 7.08 -8.89 -1.85
CA VAL A 211 8.21 -9.53 -1.16
C VAL A 211 8.09 -9.23 0.32
N ILE A 212 8.15 -10.27 1.14
CA ILE A 212 8.35 -10.14 2.59
C ILE A 212 9.83 -10.23 2.91
N VAL A 213 10.29 -9.43 3.86
CA VAL A 213 11.68 -9.40 4.29
C VAL A 213 11.79 -9.49 5.81
N GLY A 214 12.90 -10.05 6.30
CA GLY A 214 13.16 -10.20 7.73
C GLY A 214 14.47 -10.94 7.99
N SER A 215 14.63 -11.51 9.20
CA SER A 215 15.76 -12.38 9.50
C SER A 215 15.70 -13.70 8.71
N ARG A 216 16.85 -14.36 8.55
CA ARG A 216 16.89 -15.69 7.89
C ARG A 216 15.99 -16.70 8.57
N ASP A 217 15.93 -16.69 9.90
CA ASP A 217 15.09 -17.61 10.66
C ASP A 217 13.60 -17.31 10.46
N PHE A 218 13.22 -16.03 10.39
CA PHE A 218 11.86 -15.62 10.03
C PHE A 218 11.49 -16.11 8.63
N ILE A 219 12.31 -15.85 7.64
CA ILE A 219 12.06 -16.23 6.23
C ILE A 219 12.01 -17.76 6.08
N LYS A 220 12.86 -18.51 6.78
CA LYS A 220 12.82 -19.98 6.77
C LYS A 220 11.47 -20.54 7.28
N ARG A 221 10.89 -19.92 8.31
CA ARG A 221 9.55 -20.28 8.81
C ARG A 221 8.45 -19.79 7.85
N ALA A 222 8.54 -18.57 7.38
CA ALA A 222 7.60 -17.97 6.42
C ALA A 222 7.51 -18.78 5.12
N HIS A 223 8.60 -19.34 4.64
CA HIS A 223 8.63 -20.20 3.45
C HIS A 223 7.71 -21.44 3.61
N ARG A 224 7.65 -22.05 4.81
CA ARG A 224 6.75 -23.19 5.09
C ARG A 224 5.29 -22.73 5.11
N ILE A 225 5.02 -21.56 5.70
CA ILE A 225 3.68 -20.98 5.75
C ILE A 225 3.21 -20.61 4.35
N ARG A 226 4.05 -19.95 3.53
CA ARG A 226 3.76 -19.69 2.12
C ARG A 226 3.35 -20.99 1.39
N LYS A 227 4.08 -22.08 1.62
CA LYS A 227 3.77 -23.39 1.02
C LYS A 227 2.41 -23.91 1.46
N SER A 228 2.09 -23.83 2.76
CA SER A 228 0.81 -24.29 3.30
C SER A 228 -0.39 -23.49 2.81
N LEU A 229 -0.18 -22.21 2.51
CA LEU A 229 -1.19 -21.31 1.91
C LEU A 229 -1.34 -21.48 0.39
N GLY A 230 -0.64 -22.46 -0.22
CA GLY A 230 -0.72 -22.68 -1.67
C GLY A 230 0.17 -21.74 -2.50
N GLY A 231 1.03 -20.93 -1.87
CA GLY A 231 1.87 -19.92 -2.53
C GLY A 231 3.21 -20.45 -3.06
N GLY A 232 3.48 -21.75 -3.01
CA GLY A 232 4.67 -22.34 -3.63
C GLY A 232 4.51 -22.45 -5.14
N MET A 233 5.29 -21.69 -5.88
CA MET A 233 5.33 -21.69 -7.34
C MET A 233 6.57 -22.46 -7.84
N ARG A 234 6.66 -22.71 -9.14
CA ARG A 234 7.78 -23.37 -9.79
C ARG A 234 8.65 -22.34 -10.50
N GLN A 235 8.52 -22.15 -11.78
CA GLN A 235 9.30 -21.18 -12.57
C GLN A 235 8.76 -19.75 -12.38
N ALA A 236 8.79 -19.28 -11.15
CA ALA A 236 8.25 -17.99 -10.76
C ALA A 236 9.10 -16.79 -11.24
N GLY A 237 10.32 -17.05 -11.71
CA GLY A 237 11.20 -16.04 -12.28
C GLY A 237 10.59 -15.24 -13.42
N ILE A 238 9.63 -15.81 -14.18
CA ILE A 238 8.85 -15.07 -15.17
C ILE A 238 8.16 -13.86 -14.51
N LEU A 239 7.58 -14.03 -13.34
CA LEU A 239 6.92 -12.95 -12.58
C LEU A 239 7.96 -12.10 -11.83
N GLY A 240 8.99 -12.75 -11.28
CA GLY A 240 10.09 -12.11 -10.54
C GLY A 240 10.86 -11.09 -11.37
N ALA A 241 11.01 -11.31 -12.67
CA ALA A 241 11.70 -10.40 -13.58
C ALA A 241 11.05 -9.00 -13.63
N ALA A 242 9.72 -8.94 -13.65
CA ALA A 242 9.02 -7.66 -13.52
C ALA A 242 9.25 -7.02 -12.14
N GLY A 243 9.33 -7.83 -11.09
CA GLY A 243 9.66 -7.38 -9.74
C GLY A 243 11.05 -6.75 -9.61
N LEU A 244 12.05 -7.29 -10.32
CA LEU A 244 13.39 -6.71 -10.36
C LEU A 244 13.39 -5.29 -10.96
N ILE A 245 12.69 -5.09 -12.08
CA ILE A 245 12.52 -3.77 -12.69
C ILE A 245 11.72 -2.84 -11.76
N ALA A 246 10.66 -3.37 -11.12
CA ALA A 246 9.88 -2.63 -10.14
C ALA A 246 10.76 -2.06 -9.02
N LEU A 247 11.66 -2.86 -8.47
CA LEU A 247 12.57 -2.42 -7.41
C LEU A 247 13.71 -1.52 -7.92
N ARG A 248 14.25 -1.77 -9.11
CA ARG A 248 15.41 -1.01 -9.64
C ARG A 248 15.03 0.34 -10.23
N GLU A 249 13.86 0.44 -10.84
CA GLU A 249 13.46 1.60 -11.64
C GLU A 249 12.24 2.33 -11.07
N MET A 250 11.19 1.58 -10.73
CA MET A 250 9.92 2.19 -10.35
C MET A 250 9.86 2.63 -8.89
N SER A 251 10.72 2.07 -8.02
CA SER A 251 10.81 2.44 -6.61
C SER A 251 11.65 3.70 -6.34
N ARG A 252 12.26 4.28 -7.37
CA ARG A 252 13.10 5.47 -7.23
C ARG A 252 12.29 6.65 -6.69
N PRO A 253 12.83 7.40 -5.72
CA PRO A 253 12.12 8.53 -5.12
C PRO A 253 11.66 9.57 -6.14
N GLU A 254 12.48 9.88 -7.16
CA GLU A 254 12.18 10.85 -8.21
C GLU A 254 10.94 10.41 -9.00
N ARG A 255 10.87 9.11 -9.35
CA ARG A 255 9.76 8.53 -10.10
C ARG A 255 8.45 8.58 -9.29
N LEU A 256 8.50 8.25 -8.00
CA LEU A 256 7.31 8.26 -7.14
C LEU A 256 6.87 9.69 -6.79
N SER A 257 7.81 10.63 -6.70
CA SER A 257 7.52 12.04 -6.50
C SER A 257 6.69 12.65 -7.64
N GLU A 258 6.82 12.13 -8.88
CA GLU A 258 5.94 12.53 -9.99
C GLU A 258 4.48 12.16 -9.71
N ASP A 259 4.20 10.96 -9.16
CA ASP A 259 2.86 10.56 -8.78
C ASP A 259 2.30 11.47 -7.68
N HIS A 260 3.14 11.82 -6.70
CA HIS A 260 2.74 12.74 -5.62
C HIS A 260 2.46 14.15 -6.15
N ALA A 261 3.28 14.67 -7.04
CA ALA A 261 3.07 15.97 -7.69
C ALA A 261 1.78 15.99 -8.51
N ASN A 262 1.50 14.92 -9.26
CA ASN A 262 0.26 14.77 -10.01
C ASN A 262 -0.97 14.67 -9.10
N ALA A 263 -0.88 13.98 -7.96
CA ALA A 263 -1.94 13.94 -6.96
C ALA A 263 -2.21 15.33 -6.38
N ARG A 264 -1.14 16.05 -6.04
CA ARG A 264 -1.23 17.41 -5.51
C ARG A 264 -1.87 18.38 -6.51
N SER A 265 -1.40 18.38 -7.76
CA SER A 265 -1.94 19.23 -8.83
C SER A 265 -3.41 18.91 -9.13
N LEU A 266 -3.78 17.61 -9.12
CA LEU A 266 -5.16 17.18 -9.29
C LEU A 266 -6.04 17.68 -8.15
N ALA A 267 -5.59 17.52 -6.90
CA ALA A 267 -6.31 17.99 -5.72
C ALA A 267 -6.51 19.52 -5.72
N GLU A 268 -5.46 20.28 -6.05
CA GLU A 268 -5.52 21.74 -6.18
C GLU A 268 -6.49 22.17 -7.27
N GLY A 269 -6.45 21.52 -8.44
CA GLY A 269 -7.39 21.78 -9.53
C GLY A 269 -8.83 21.50 -9.15
N LEU A 270 -9.08 20.38 -8.44
CA LEU A 270 -10.42 20.03 -7.97
C LEU A 270 -10.91 20.96 -6.85
N ALA A 271 -10.04 21.39 -5.94
CA ALA A 271 -10.39 22.32 -4.86
C ALA A 271 -10.88 23.68 -5.36
N ALA A 272 -10.48 24.06 -6.57
CA ALA A 272 -10.92 25.31 -7.21
C ALA A 272 -12.31 25.20 -7.89
N LEU A 273 -12.86 23.98 -8.03
CA LEU A 273 -14.16 23.77 -8.67
C LEU A 273 -15.31 23.98 -7.68
N PRO A 274 -16.48 24.46 -8.17
CA PRO A 274 -17.68 24.56 -7.35
C PRO A 274 -18.12 23.15 -6.90
N TYR A 275 -18.81 23.09 -5.77
CA TYR A 275 -19.38 21.85 -5.20
C TYR A 275 -18.36 20.79 -4.78
N ILE A 276 -17.06 21.08 -4.82
CA ILE A 276 -16.01 20.18 -4.33
C ILE A 276 -15.43 20.69 -3.02
N THR A 277 -15.30 19.80 -2.06
CA THR A 277 -14.63 20.03 -0.79
C THR A 277 -13.54 19.01 -0.58
N LEU A 278 -12.35 19.46 -0.25
CA LEU A 278 -11.23 18.61 0.16
C LEU A 278 -10.25 19.39 1.03
N ASP A 279 -9.51 18.68 1.86
CA ASP A 279 -8.43 19.25 2.68
C ASP A 279 -7.09 18.96 2.01
N LEU A 280 -6.48 19.99 1.43
CA LEU A 280 -5.19 19.89 0.76
C LEU A 280 -4.04 19.46 1.70
N SER A 281 -4.16 19.66 3.02
CA SER A 281 -3.15 19.21 3.98
C SER A 281 -3.06 17.68 4.10
N THR A 282 -4.12 16.97 3.68
CA THR A 282 -4.18 15.50 3.69
C THR A 282 -3.56 14.86 2.44
N VAL A 283 -3.23 15.65 1.42
CA VAL A 283 -2.57 15.17 0.18
C VAL A 283 -1.08 15.05 0.42
N ARG A 284 -0.65 13.91 0.94
CA ARG A 284 0.73 13.66 1.41
C ARG A 284 1.55 12.77 0.48
N THR A 285 0.86 11.96 -0.32
CA THR A 285 1.46 11.01 -1.27
C THR A 285 0.64 10.99 -2.57
N ASN A 286 0.50 9.84 -3.18
CA ASN A 286 -0.17 9.64 -4.46
C ASN A 286 -1.70 9.46 -4.35
N MET A 287 -2.32 9.77 -3.23
CA MET A 287 -3.77 9.62 -3.07
C MET A 287 -4.38 10.69 -2.17
N PHE A 288 -5.65 10.97 -2.42
CA PHE A 288 -6.43 11.91 -1.62
C PHE A 288 -7.93 11.60 -1.76
N LYS A 289 -8.72 12.25 -0.91
CA LYS A 289 -10.18 12.15 -0.89
C LYS A 289 -10.80 13.53 -1.12
N PHE A 290 -11.89 13.57 -1.89
CA PHE A 290 -12.73 14.75 -2.01
C PHE A 290 -14.19 14.38 -1.79
N TRP A 291 -15.01 15.38 -1.50
CA TRP A 291 -16.45 15.25 -1.32
C TRP A 291 -17.17 16.13 -2.32
N LEU A 292 -18.27 15.62 -2.85
CA LEU A 292 -19.19 16.32 -3.72
C LEU A 292 -20.33 16.87 -2.86
N ALA A 293 -20.59 18.18 -2.91
CA ALA A 293 -21.62 18.84 -2.13
C ALA A 293 -23.03 18.28 -2.41
N ALA A 294 -23.91 18.35 -1.44
CA ALA A 294 -25.27 17.79 -1.56
C ALA A 294 -26.13 18.49 -2.63
N ASP A 295 -25.89 19.76 -2.85
CA ASP A 295 -26.56 20.61 -3.84
C ASP A 295 -25.86 20.66 -5.22
N ALA A 296 -24.84 19.82 -5.43
CA ALA A 296 -24.20 19.70 -6.74
C ALA A 296 -25.22 19.24 -7.80
N PRO A 297 -25.09 19.76 -9.07
CA PRO A 297 -26.05 19.47 -10.15
C PRO A 297 -26.05 18.00 -10.59
N ILE A 298 -25.12 17.19 -10.08
CA ILE A 298 -24.95 15.78 -10.40
C ILE A 298 -24.77 14.95 -9.13
N THR A 299 -25.27 13.72 -9.12
CA THR A 299 -25.05 12.77 -8.02
C THR A 299 -23.65 12.15 -8.09
N ALA A 300 -23.18 11.51 -7.02
CA ALA A 300 -21.90 10.79 -7.03
C ALA A 300 -21.87 9.67 -8.08
N GLU A 301 -22.95 8.91 -8.22
CA GLU A 301 -23.09 7.89 -9.27
C GLU A 301 -23.13 8.52 -10.66
N GLY A 302 -23.91 9.60 -10.82
CA GLY A 302 -24.00 10.33 -12.09
C GLY A 302 -22.65 10.85 -12.55
N LEU A 303 -21.85 11.44 -11.63
CA LEU A 303 -20.49 11.91 -11.93
C LEU A 303 -19.59 10.75 -12.40
N MET A 304 -19.61 9.63 -11.71
CA MET A 304 -18.84 8.44 -12.08
C MET A 304 -19.22 7.96 -13.50
N HIS A 305 -20.50 7.80 -13.79
CA HIS A 305 -20.98 7.30 -15.07
C HIS A 305 -20.72 8.28 -16.23
N ALA A 306 -20.93 9.58 -16.02
CA ALA A 306 -20.65 10.59 -17.05
C ALA A 306 -19.14 10.67 -17.37
N LEU A 307 -18.28 10.64 -16.36
CA LEU A 307 -16.83 10.63 -16.58
C LEU A 307 -16.37 9.40 -17.37
N GLU A 308 -16.93 8.23 -17.08
CA GLU A 308 -16.61 7.01 -17.82
C GLU A 308 -17.12 7.08 -19.27
N ALA A 309 -18.39 7.42 -19.46
CA ALA A 309 -19.05 7.36 -20.76
C ALA A 309 -18.55 8.44 -21.72
N ASP A 310 -18.40 9.69 -21.25
CA ASP A 310 -18.17 10.83 -22.11
C ASP A 310 -16.67 11.19 -22.23
N TYR A 311 -15.88 10.87 -21.19
CA TYR A 311 -14.46 11.29 -21.11
C TYR A 311 -13.47 10.12 -21.03
N GLY A 312 -13.92 8.88 -20.80
CA GLY A 312 -13.06 7.73 -20.61
C GLY A 312 -12.25 7.81 -19.30
N ILE A 313 -12.79 8.49 -18.28
CA ILE A 313 -12.17 8.67 -16.97
C ILE A 313 -12.84 7.75 -15.95
N LEU A 314 -12.06 6.86 -15.34
CA LEU A 314 -12.52 5.91 -14.33
C LEU A 314 -12.21 6.42 -12.92
N ILE A 315 -13.26 6.71 -12.18
CA ILE A 315 -13.21 6.94 -10.74
C ILE A 315 -14.21 6.00 -10.05
N ARG A 316 -14.11 5.88 -8.74
CA ARG A 316 -15.08 5.12 -7.93
C ARG A 316 -15.40 5.87 -6.65
N PRO A 317 -16.68 5.97 -6.25
CA PRO A 317 -17.03 6.47 -4.93
C PRO A 317 -16.34 5.68 -3.83
N TYR A 318 -15.78 6.39 -2.86
CA TYR A 318 -15.25 5.79 -1.64
C TYR A 318 -16.38 5.46 -0.67
N SER A 319 -17.37 6.35 -0.61
CA SER A 319 -18.67 6.15 0.04
C SER A 319 -19.74 6.89 -0.76
N LEU A 320 -20.81 6.21 -1.17
CA LEU A 320 -21.95 6.82 -1.85
C LEU A 320 -22.73 7.72 -0.90
N ASP A 321 -22.98 7.27 0.32
CA ASP A 321 -23.72 8.01 1.34
C ASP A 321 -23.02 9.33 1.69
N GLU A 322 -21.69 9.31 1.78
CA GLU A 322 -20.88 10.51 2.00
C GLU A 322 -20.62 11.32 0.74
N ARG A 323 -21.03 10.87 -0.44
CA ARG A 323 -20.73 11.49 -1.74
C ARG A 323 -19.22 11.75 -1.92
N SER A 324 -18.40 10.81 -1.50
CA SER A 324 -16.95 10.97 -1.46
C SER A 324 -16.23 10.05 -2.45
N PHE A 325 -15.10 10.56 -2.96
CA PHE A 325 -14.25 9.85 -3.92
C PHE A 325 -12.81 9.83 -3.40
N ARG A 326 -12.17 8.67 -3.52
CA ARG A 326 -10.72 8.57 -3.36
C ARG A 326 -10.09 8.45 -4.74
N LEU A 327 -9.17 9.34 -5.06
CA LEU A 327 -8.37 9.29 -6.27
C LEU A 327 -6.94 8.87 -5.95
N VAL A 328 -6.34 8.08 -6.84
CA VAL A 328 -4.96 7.58 -6.71
C VAL A 328 -4.25 7.82 -8.03
N THR A 329 -3.14 8.56 -7.99
CA THR A 329 -2.25 8.75 -9.13
C THR A 329 -1.18 7.66 -9.17
N HIS A 330 -0.66 7.39 -10.34
CA HIS A 330 0.35 6.37 -10.60
C HIS A 330 1.04 6.64 -11.94
N PHE A 331 2.02 5.83 -12.30
CA PHE A 331 2.87 5.97 -13.49
C PHE A 331 2.14 6.39 -14.77
N TYR A 332 0.92 5.94 -14.99
CA TYR A 332 0.13 6.24 -16.19
C TYR A 332 -0.70 7.52 -16.11
N ILE A 333 -0.63 8.25 -14.98
CA ILE A 333 -1.31 9.53 -14.79
C ILE A 333 -0.29 10.65 -14.88
N GLN A 334 -0.24 11.30 -16.04
CA GLN A 334 0.67 12.40 -16.33
C GLN A 334 -0.04 13.75 -16.19
N ALA A 335 0.70 14.85 -16.21
CA ALA A 335 0.15 16.20 -16.06
C ALA A 335 -0.96 16.54 -17.10
N GLU A 336 -0.91 15.97 -18.30
CA GLU A 336 -1.95 16.14 -19.30
C GLU A 336 -3.26 15.48 -18.86
N GLN A 337 -3.19 14.23 -18.34
CA GLN A 337 -4.36 13.53 -17.81
C GLN A 337 -4.95 14.25 -16.60
N VAL A 338 -4.11 14.82 -15.73
CA VAL A 338 -4.57 15.64 -14.59
C VAL A 338 -5.42 16.82 -15.08
N ARG A 339 -4.94 17.59 -16.08
CA ARG A 339 -5.72 18.71 -16.66
C ARG A 339 -7.05 18.26 -17.27
N LYS A 340 -7.04 17.14 -17.99
CA LYS A 340 -8.27 16.56 -18.57
C LYS A 340 -9.30 16.19 -17.53
N VAL A 341 -8.87 15.59 -16.41
CA VAL A 341 -9.76 15.21 -15.30
C VAL A 341 -10.38 16.43 -14.65
N VAL A 342 -9.59 17.46 -14.37
CA VAL A 342 -10.09 18.73 -13.79
C VAL A 342 -11.09 19.41 -14.72
N SER A 343 -10.78 19.51 -16.01
CA SER A 343 -11.69 20.09 -17.02
C SER A 343 -13.01 19.31 -17.09
N ALA A 344 -12.96 17.98 -17.23
CA ALA A 344 -14.14 17.14 -17.36
C ALA A 344 -15.06 17.24 -16.12
N ILE A 345 -14.49 17.21 -14.91
CA ILE A 345 -15.27 17.37 -13.69
C ILE A 345 -15.85 18.79 -13.62
N GLY A 346 -15.08 19.82 -13.99
CA GLY A 346 -15.55 21.20 -14.05
C GLY A 346 -16.74 21.37 -15.00
N GLU A 347 -16.68 20.81 -16.21
CA GLU A 347 -17.78 20.84 -17.18
C GLU A 347 -19.05 20.20 -16.64
N LEU A 348 -18.93 19.02 -16.01
CA LEU A 348 -20.07 18.30 -15.41
C LEU A 348 -20.68 19.01 -14.20
N LEU A 349 -19.90 19.85 -13.51
CA LEU A 349 -20.36 20.67 -12.39
C LEU A 349 -20.89 22.05 -12.83
N GLY A 350 -20.91 22.33 -14.15
CA GLY A 350 -21.36 23.62 -14.68
C GLY A 350 -20.39 24.77 -14.43
N ALA A 351 -19.14 24.47 -14.16
CA ALA A 351 -18.06 25.45 -14.14
C ALA A 351 -17.75 25.81 -15.61
N HIS A 352 -18.59 26.62 -16.23
CA HIS A 352 -18.22 27.26 -17.47
C HIS A 352 -17.00 28.12 -17.20
N GLU A 353 -15.97 28.00 -18.05
CA GLU A 353 -14.84 28.91 -18.05
C GLU A 353 -15.35 30.36 -17.92
N HIS A 354 -15.20 30.94 -16.75
CA HIS A 354 -15.03 32.38 -16.69
C HIS A 354 -13.66 32.63 -17.30
N ALA A 355 -13.64 32.47 -18.64
CA ALA A 355 -12.53 32.83 -19.46
C ALA A 355 -12.19 34.29 -19.18
N VAL A 356 -10.97 34.49 -18.70
CA VAL A 356 -10.09 35.55 -19.10
C VAL A 356 -10.82 36.71 -19.82
N ALA A 357 -11.25 37.66 -19.03
CA ALA A 357 -11.48 39.02 -19.53
C ALA A 357 -10.88 39.97 -18.49
N GLY A 358 -9.68 40.50 -18.79
CA GLY A 358 -9.01 41.52 -17.99
C GLY A 358 -7.51 41.47 -18.18
#